data_3855e8d3f3faf6e08b4f94fb86dffb54
#
_entry.id   3855e8d3f3faf6e08b4f94fb86dffb54
#
_cell.length_a   1.000
_cell.length_b   1.000
_cell.length_c   1.000
_cell.angle_alpha   90.00
_cell.angle_beta   90.00
_cell.angle_gamma   90.00
#
_symmetry.space_group_name_H-M   'P 1'
#
loop_
_entity.id
_entity.type
_entity.pdbx_description
1 polymer ?
#
loop_
_entity_poly.entity_id
_entity_poly.type
_entity_poly.pdbx_seq_one_letter_code
_entity_poly.pdbx_strand_id
1 'polypeptide(L)'
;DPTQQKLTIVGAGQMALSVIENFHDNGIKNINAINRSKKILTINSSLSIETTLLSQLGVLIKNTDILVTSINSPLPLIGKGLIEQAMRERKNKPMLLIDLGVPRNIEDQVRDLEYAYLFTIEDIELVTQENLEERSLEAIKASNLIQTRVESLNQDKADKYARNKAYTVLKSACSNINEQDFLGLLNSDDPYSSLKQMHVVSDDQL
;
A
#
# COMPACT_ATOMS: atom_id res chain seq x y z
N ASP A 1 3.82 -16.03 -9.75
CA ASP A 1 3.29 -15.35 -10.92
C ASP A 1 1.76 -15.50 -10.94
N PRO A 2 0.98 -14.39 -10.76
CA PRO A 2 -0.49 -14.42 -10.73
C PRO A 2 -1.10 -15.01 -11.99
N THR A 3 -0.47 -14.80 -13.15
CA THR A 3 -1.01 -15.24 -14.45
C THR A 3 -1.13 -16.77 -14.59
N GLN A 4 -0.36 -17.52 -13.81
CA GLN A 4 -0.35 -18.97 -13.81
C GLN A 4 -1.27 -19.58 -12.75
N GLN A 5 -1.79 -18.76 -11.83
CA GLN A 5 -2.65 -19.23 -10.76
C GLN A 5 -4.07 -19.51 -11.26
N LYS A 6 -4.69 -20.54 -10.68
CA LYS A 6 -6.07 -20.95 -10.99
C LYS A 6 -6.97 -20.60 -9.82
N LEU A 7 -7.88 -19.67 -10.05
CA LEU A 7 -8.93 -19.30 -9.12
C LEU A 7 -10.17 -20.15 -9.34
N THR A 8 -10.72 -20.68 -8.27
CA THR A 8 -12.09 -21.23 -8.28
C THR A 8 -12.92 -20.50 -7.24
N ILE A 9 -14.04 -19.95 -7.66
CA ILE A 9 -14.99 -19.29 -6.76
C ILE A 9 -16.27 -20.09 -6.63
N VAL A 10 -16.72 -20.32 -5.39
CA VAL A 10 -17.98 -21.00 -5.07
C VAL A 10 -18.97 -19.95 -4.62
N GLY A 11 -19.90 -19.63 -5.49
CA GLY A 11 -20.90 -18.59 -5.34
C GLY A 11 -21.06 -17.78 -6.63
N ALA A 12 -22.22 -17.12 -6.77
CA ALA A 12 -22.57 -16.33 -7.94
C ALA A 12 -23.34 -15.05 -7.54
N GLY A 13 -23.09 -14.57 -6.33
CA GLY A 13 -23.63 -13.32 -5.78
C GLY A 13 -22.72 -12.12 -6.07
N GLN A 14 -23.12 -10.96 -5.59
CA GLN A 14 -22.39 -9.70 -5.80
C GLN A 14 -20.93 -9.77 -5.29
N MET A 15 -20.72 -10.39 -4.12
CA MET A 15 -19.38 -10.58 -3.56
C MET A 15 -18.50 -11.41 -4.50
N ALA A 16 -19.05 -12.50 -5.07
CA ALA A 16 -18.32 -13.33 -6.02
C ALA A 16 -17.91 -12.54 -7.26
N LEU A 17 -18.78 -11.68 -7.80
CA LEU A 17 -18.47 -10.82 -8.94
C LEU A 17 -17.31 -9.86 -8.62
N SER A 18 -17.37 -9.17 -7.47
CA SER A 18 -16.31 -8.26 -7.04
C SER A 18 -14.97 -8.97 -6.83
N VAL A 19 -14.98 -10.18 -6.28
CA VAL A 19 -13.77 -11.00 -6.13
C VAL A 19 -13.19 -11.38 -7.47
N ILE A 20 -14.02 -11.86 -8.42
CA ILE A 20 -13.58 -12.21 -9.77
C ILE A 20 -12.94 -11.02 -10.46
N GLU A 21 -13.59 -9.86 -10.42
CA GLU A 21 -13.09 -8.63 -11.02
C GLU A 21 -11.71 -8.25 -10.47
N ASN A 22 -11.58 -8.18 -9.13
CA ASN A 22 -10.33 -7.86 -8.47
C ASN A 22 -9.18 -8.83 -8.82
N PHE A 23 -9.43 -10.13 -8.77
CA PHE A 23 -8.39 -11.11 -9.13
C PHE A 23 -8.02 -11.05 -10.60
N HIS A 24 -8.99 -10.83 -11.47
CA HIS A 24 -8.77 -10.69 -12.91
C HIS A 24 -7.92 -9.46 -13.23
N ASP A 25 -8.21 -8.31 -12.61
CA ASP A 25 -7.48 -7.05 -12.81
C ASP A 25 -6.05 -7.13 -12.26
N ASN A 26 -5.83 -7.95 -11.24
CA ASN A 26 -4.52 -8.27 -10.70
C ASN A 26 -3.79 -9.43 -11.43
N GLY A 27 -4.27 -9.81 -12.60
CA GLY A 27 -3.55 -10.69 -13.53
C GLY A 27 -3.97 -12.16 -13.51
N ILE A 28 -4.89 -12.60 -12.65
CA ILE A 28 -5.39 -13.98 -12.66
C ILE A 28 -6.44 -14.13 -13.76
N LYS A 29 -6.08 -14.84 -14.82
CA LYS A 29 -6.94 -15.04 -16.00
C LYS A 29 -7.67 -16.40 -16.02
N ASN A 30 -7.16 -17.38 -15.28
CA ASN A 30 -7.75 -18.72 -15.21
C ASN A 30 -8.74 -18.80 -14.05
N ILE A 31 -10.00 -18.49 -14.31
CA ILE A 31 -11.05 -18.36 -13.30
C ILE A 31 -12.19 -19.32 -13.58
N ASN A 32 -12.52 -20.15 -12.60
CA ASN A 32 -13.70 -21.01 -12.61
C ASN A 32 -14.72 -20.49 -11.60
N ALA A 33 -15.98 -20.50 -11.96
CA ALA A 33 -17.07 -20.19 -11.05
C ALA A 33 -17.99 -21.39 -10.87
N ILE A 34 -18.36 -21.68 -9.63
CA ILE A 34 -19.24 -22.79 -9.24
C ILE A 34 -20.48 -22.23 -8.57
N ASN A 35 -21.65 -22.75 -8.95
CA ASN A 35 -22.91 -22.39 -8.32
C ASN A 35 -23.87 -23.59 -8.26
N ARG A 36 -24.95 -23.45 -7.49
CA ARG A 36 -26.02 -24.47 -7.41
C ARG A 36 -26.74 -24.67 -8.74
N SER A 37 -26.85 -23.64 -9.56
CA SER A 37 -27.44 -23.66 -10.90
C SER A 37 -26.48 -22.99 -11.89
N LYS A 38 -26.56 -23.41 -13.16
CA LYS A 38 -25.80 -22.76 -14.21
C LYS A 38 -26.26 -21.31 -14.38
N LYS A 39 -25.31 -20.40 -14.43
CA LYS A 39 -25.53 -18.97 -14.71
C LYS A 39 -24.36 -18.43 -15.51
N ILE A 40 -24.60 -17.35 -16.23
CA ILE A 40 -23.54 -16.55 -16.83
C ILE A 40 -23.32 -15.36 -15.92
N LEU A 41 -22.09 -15.24 -15.42
CA LEU A 41 -21.64 -14.11 -14.63
C LEU A 41 -21.02 -13.10 -15.58
N THR A 42 -21.69 -11.98 -15.77
CA THR A 42 -21.13 -10.85 -16.52
C THR A 42 -20.51 -9.88 -15.54
N ILE A 43 -19.19 -9.77 -15.55
CA ILE A 43 -18.41 -8.93 -14.65
C ILE A 43 -18.30 -7.53 -15.22
N ASN A 44 -17.86 -7.46 -16.48
CA ASN A 44 -17.80 -6.22 -17.26
C ASN A 44 -18.04 -6.52 -18.75
N SER A 45 -17.90 -5.53 -19.62
CA SER A 45 -18.13 -5.70 -21.07
C SER A 45 -17.23 -6.73 -21.75
N SER A 46 -16.10 -7.10 -21.13
CA SER A 46 -15.08 -8.00 -21.70
C SER A 46 -14.96 -9.35 -20.99
N LEU A 47 -15.53 -9.49 -19.78
CA LEU A 47 -15.40 -10.70 -18.98
C LEU A 47 -16.76 -11.28 -18.61
N SER A 48 -17.04 -12.48 -19.15
CA SER A 48 -18.19 -13.31 -18.80
C SER A 48 -17.74 -14.73 -18.51
N ILE A 49 -18.25 -15.31 -17.43
CA ILE A 49 -17.89 -16.66 -16.98
C ILE A 49 -19.17 -17.48 -16.82
N GLU A 50 -19.25 -18.63 -17.48
CA GLU A 50 -20.32 -19.60 -17.22
C GLU A 50 -20.02 -20.40 -15.95
N THR A 51 -20.95 -20.46 -15.01
CA THR A 51 -20.79 -21.24 -13.79
C THR A 51 -20.99 -22.74 -14.07
N THR A 52 -20.15 -23.54 -13.42
CA THR A 52 -20.33 -24.98 -13.31
C THR A 52 -21.19 -25.36 -12.11
N LEU A 53 -21.68 -26.57 -12.06
CA LEU A 53 -22.51 -27.05 -10.94
C LEU A 53 -21.64 -27.40 -9.72
N LEU A 54 -22.20 -27.25 -8.54
CA LEU A 54 -21.55 -27.58 -7.26
C LEU A 54 -21.06 -29.04 -7.19
N SER A 55 -21.71 -29.96 -7.89
CA SER A 55 -21.28 -31.37 -8.03
C SER A 55 -19.89 -31.53 -8.68
N GLN A 56 -19.43 -30.53 -9.41
CA GLN A 56 -18.10 -30.54 -10.05
C GLN A 56 -16.98 -30.01 -9.15
N LEU A 57 -17.31 -29.55 -7.92
CA LEU A 57 -16.34 -28.99 -6.97
C LEU A 57 -15.16 -29.95 -6.73
N GLY A 58 -15.43 -31.22 -6.46
CA GLY A 58 -14.40 -32.23 -6.21
C GLY A 58 -13.43 -32.47 -7.36
N VAL A 59 -13.85 -32.20 -8.61
CA VAL A 59 -13.00 -32.30 -9.80
C VAL A 59 -12.17 -31.02 -9.97
N LEU A 60 -12.80 -29.87 -9.82
CA LEU A 60 -12.15 -28.57 -10.04
C LEU A 60 -11.12 -28.22 -8.97
N ILE A 61 -11.39 -28.58 -7.73
CA ILE A 61 -10.53 -28.23 -6.58
C ILE A 61 -9.12 -28.83 -6.70
N LYS A 62 -8.96 -29.96 -7.37
CA LYS A 62 -7.68 -30.63 -7.62
C LYS A 62 -6.73 -29.76 -8.47
N ASN A 63 -7.28 -28.86 -9.27
CA ASN A 63 -6.53 -27.97 -10.15
C ASN A 63 -6.63 -26.51 -9.73
N THR A 64 -7.09 -26.23 -8.51
CA THR A 64 -7.32 -24.88 -7.97
C THR A 64 -6.16 -24.48 -7.09
N ASP A 65 -5.59 -23.30 -7.30
CA ASP A 65 -4.53 -22.76 -6.46
C ASP A 65 -5.12 -21.79 -5.39
N ILE A 66 -6.21 -21.11 -5.77
CA ILE A 66 -6.94 -20.20 -4.90
C ILE A 66 -8.42 -20.59 -4.95
N LEU A 67 -8.97 -20.96 -3.81
CA LEU A 67 -10.39 -21.27 -3.64
C LEU A 67 -11.04 -20.17 -2.81
N VAL A 68 -12.08 -19.54 -3.37
CA VAL A 68 -12.87 -18.54 -2.63
C VAL A 68 -14.30 -19.04 -2.50
N THR A 69 -14.87 -18.97 -1.31
CA THR A 69 -16.27 -19.29 -1.05
C THR A 69 -17.05 -18.06 -0.63
N SER A 70 -18.21 -17.87 -1.25
CA SER A 70 -19.10 -16.75 -0.99
C SER A 70 -20.55 -17.17 -1.23
N ILE A 71 -21.01 -18.16 -0.44
CA ILE A 71 -22.38 -18.67 -0.49
C ILE A 71 -23.03 -18.58 0.88
N ASN A 72 -24.34 -18.43 0.88
CA ASN A 72 -25.12 -18.54 2.09
C ASN A 72 -25.53 -20.02 2.27
N SER A 73 -24.85 -20.72 3.18
CA SER A 73 -25.16 -22.09 3.54
C SER A 73 -25.19 -22.24 5.07
N PRO A 74 -26.21 -22.89 5.64
CA PRO A 74 -26.29 -23.10 7.09
C PRO A 74 -25.23 -24.06 7.64
N LEU A 75 -24.60 -24.86 6.76
CA LEU A 75 -23.54 -25.81 7.10
C LEU A 75 -22.37 -25.66 6.15
N PRO A 76 -21.14 -25.93 6.59
CA PRO A 76 -19.98 -25.98 5.72
C PRO A 76 -20.18 -26.96 4.56
N LEU A 77 -19.84 -26.53 3.35
CA LEU A 77 -19.94 -27.36 2.15
C LEU A 77 -18.60 -27.98 1.78
N ILE A 78 -17.50 -27.44 2.31
CA ILE A 78 -16.14 -27.87 2.02
C ILE A 78 -15.53 -28.39 3.32
N GLY A 79 -15.50 -29.72 3.43
CA GLY A 79 -14.94 -30.40 4.58
C GLY A 79 -13.44 -30.66 4.43
N LYS A 80 -12.79 -30.92 5.57
CA LYS A 80 -11.36 -31.29 5.65
C LYS A 80 -11.01 -32.45 4.71
N GLY A 81 -11.85 -33.50 4.65
CA GLY A 81 -11.60 -34.68 3.83
C GLY A 81 -11.53 -34.37 2.32
N LEU A 82 -12.35 -33.42 1.82
CA LEU A 82 -12.32 -33.00 0.42
C LEU A 82 -11.01 -32.29 0.08
N ILE A 83 -10.58 -31.36 0.95
CA ILE A 83 -9.32 -30.64 0.78
C ILE A 83 -8.13 -31.61 0.88
N GLU A 84 -8.11 -32.48 1.88
CA GLU A 84 -7.05 -33.47 2.06
C GLU A 84 -6.90 -34.38 0.85
N GLN A 85 -8.00 -34.84 0.26
CA GLN A 85 -7.96 -35.63 -0.96
C GLN A 85 -7.39 -34.78 -2.13
N ALA A 86 -7.86 -33.55 -2.30
CA ALA A 86 -7.35 -32.65 -3.33
C ALA A 86 -5.85 -32.40 -3.17
N MET A 87 -5.37 -32.19 -1.95
CA MET A 87 -3.94 -31.97 -1.65
C MET A 87 -3.08 -33.18 -2.06
N ARG A 88 -3.53 -34.39 -1.74
CA ARG A 88 -2.84 -35.62 -2.20
C ARG A 88 -2.72 -35.70 -3.72
N GLU A 89 -3.81 -35.43 -4.43
CA GLU A 89 -3.82 -35.49 -5.91
C GLU A 89 -3.00 -34.36 -6.54
N ARG A 90 -2.88 -33.22 -5.86
CA ARG A 90 -2.02 -32.06 -6.23
C ARG A 90 -0.54 -32.25 -5.87
N LYS A 91 -0.15 -33.41 -5.28
CA LYS A 91 1.22 -33.65 -4.77
C LYS A 91 1.63 -32.57 -3.74
N ASN A 92 0.71 -32.23 -2.87
CA ASN A 92 0.89 -31.21 -1.82
C ASN A 92 1.28 -29.80 -2.33
N LYS A 93 0.90 -29.45 -3.57
CA LYS A 93 1.05 -28.09 -4.04
C LYS A 93 0.19 -27.16 -3.16
N PRO A 94 0.74 -26.06 -2.60
CA PRO A 94 0.01 -25.17 -1.70
C PRO A 94 -1.30 -24.67 -2.28
N MET A 95 -2.32 -24.53 -1.43
CA MET A 95 -3.64 -23.99 -1.78
C MET A 95 -4.04 -22.90 -0.81
N LEU A 96 -4.42 -21.74 -1.34
CA LEU A 96 -5.02 -20.66 -0.58
C LEU A 96 -6.54 -20.85 -0.59
N LEU A 97 -7.15 -20.83 0.60
CA LEU A 97 -8.59 -20.91 0.79
C LEU A 97 -9.07 -19.64 1.47
N ILE A 98 -10.07 -18.99 0.91
CA ILE A 98 -10.66 -17.75 1.42
C ILE A 98 -12.14 -18.00 1.63
N ASP A 99 -12.59 -18.02 2.88
CA ASP A 99 -13.99 -18.18 3.22
C ASP A 99 -14.63 -16.83 3.58
N LEU A 100 -15.45 -16.33 2.66
CA LEU A 100 -16.25 -15.12 2.82
C LEU A 100 -17.70 -15.42 3.25
N GLY A 101 -17.98 -16.67 3.58
CA GLY A 101 -19.32 -17.10 3.98
C GLY A 101 -19.63 -16.80 5.45
N VAL A 102 -20.81 -16.26 5.69
CA VAL A 102 -21.40 -16.14 7.03
C VAL A 102 -22.78 -16.77 6.98
N PRO A 103 -23.00 -17.95 7.60
CA PRO A 103 -22.03 -18.82 8.29
C PRO A 103 -20.90 -19.35 7.39
N ARG A 104 -19.80 -19.87 8.00
CA ARG A 104 -18.63 -20.40 7.30
C ARG A 104 -19.00 -21.53 6.33
N ASN A 105 -18.36 -21.50 5.15
CA ASN A 105 -18.56 -22.49 4.11
C ASN A 105 -17.50 -23.60 4.12
N ILE A 106 -16.38 -23.36 4.78
CA ILE A 106 -15.23 -24.27 4.92
C ILE A 106 -15.09 -24.68 6.38
N GLU A 107 -14.90 -25.97 6.62
CA GLU A 107 -14.64 -26.48 7.97
C GLU A 107 -13.32 -25.92 8.53
N ASP A 108 -13.34 -25.52 9.80
CA ASP A 108 -12.16 -24.94 10.46
C ASP A 108 -10.99 -25.93 10.56
N GLN A 109 -11.29 -27.23 10.65
CA GLN A 109 -10.30 -28.32 10.67
C GLN A 109 -9.42 -28.38 9.41
N VAL A 110 -9.75 -27.64 8.34
CA VAL A 110 -8.90 -27.49 7.16
C VAL A 110 -7.58 -26.80 7.53
N ARG A 111 -7.56 -25.97 8.57
CA ARG A 111 -6.35 -25.33 9.11
C ARG A 111 -5.29 -26.30 9.59
N ASP A 112 -5.68 -27.55 9.94
CA ASP A 112 -4.76 -28.59 10.37
C ASP A 112 -3.93 -29.19 9.21
N LEU A 113 -4.30 -28.91 7.97
CA LEU A 113 -3.62 -29.45 6.78
C LEU A 113 -2.40 -28.61 6.42
N GLU A 114 -1.23 -29.27 6.26
CA GLU A 114 0.08 -28.61 6.13
C GLU A 114 0.21 -27.64 4.96
N TYR A 115 -0.45 -27.89 3.82
CA TYR A 115 -0.31 -27.05 2.62
C TYR A 115 -1.61 -26.34 2.25
N ALA A 116 -2.57 -26.27 3.16
CA ALA A 116 -3.84 -25.58 3.00
C ALA A 116 -3.87 -24.35 3.91
N TYR A 117 -3.94 -23.16 3.31
CA TYR A 117 -3.93 -21.87 4.02
C TYR A 117 -5.33 -21.30 4.01
N LEU A 118 -6.06 -21.48 5.10
CA LEU A 118 -7.44 -20.98 5.25
C LEU A 118 -7.44 -19.60 5.91
N PHE A 119 -8.05 -18.64 5.20
CA PHE A 119 -8.38 -17.32 5.72
C PHE A 119 -9.89 -17.13 5.73
N THR A 120 -10.42 -16.68 6.82
CA THR A 120 -11.82 -16.28 6.97
C THR A 120 -11.97 -14.76 6.85
N ILE A 121 -13.20 -14.27 6.86
CA ILE A 121 -13.45 -12.83 6.80
C ILE A 121 -12.83 -12.10 8.01
N GLU A 122 -12.86 -12.74 9.18
CA GLU A 122 -12.27 -12.19 10.39
C GLU A 122 -10.75 -12.11 10.31
N ASP A 123 -10.08 -13.11 9.72
CA ASP A 123 -8.63 -13.09 9.48
C ASP A 123 -8.25 -11.96 8.52
N ILE A 124 -9.05 -11.74 7.47
CA ILE A 124 -8.82 -10.66 6.50
C ILE A 124 -9.00 -9.29 7.15
N GLU A 125 -10.00 -9.13 8.01
CA GLU A 125 -10.22 -7.88 8.75
C GLU A 125 -9.03 -7.55 9.65
N LEU A 126 -8.47 -8.53 10.37
CA LEU A 126 -7.27 -8.34 11.21
C LEU A 126 -6.07 -7.86 10.38
N VAL A 127 -5.75 -8.55 9.29
CA VAL A 127 -4.65 -8.17 8.39
C VAL A 127 -4.87 -6.77 7.80
N THR A 128 -6.13 -6.42 7.50
CA THR A 128 -6.46 -5.10 6.94
C THR A 128 -6.26 -4.00 7.97
N GLN A 129 -6.65 -4.25 9.24
CA GLN A 129 -6.43 -3.30 10.34
C GLN A 129 -4.94 -3.07 10.61
N GLU A 130 -4.13 -4.12 10.70
CA GLU A 130 -2.68 -4.03 10.87
C GLU A 130 -2.04 -3.19 9.74
N ASN A 131 -2.40 -3.45 8.49
CA ASN A 131 -1.91 -2.68 7.34
C ASN A 131 -2.33 -1.20 7.38
N LEU A 132 -3.54 -0.89 7.86
CA LEU A 132 -4.01 0.49 7.99
C LEU A 132 -3.25 1.24 9.10
N GLU A 133 -2.96 0.57 10.21
CA GLU A 133 -2.15 1.14 11.29
C GLU A 133 -0.72 1.42 10.83
N GLU A 134 -0.06 0.49 10.15
CA GLU A 134 1.28 0.69 9.58
C GLU A 134 1.31 1.87 8.60
N ARG A 135 0.34 1.94 7.67
CA ARG A 135 0.24 3.05 6.71
C ARG A 135 0.00 4.39 7.39
N SER A 136 -0.79 4.42 8.46
CA SER A 136 -1.02 5.64 9.23
C SER A 136 0.24 6.12 9.93
N LEU A 137 1.02 5.21 10.51
CA LEU A 137 2.32 5.52 11.14
C LEU A 137 3.34 6.03 10.11
N GLU A 138 3.40 5.43 8.92
CA GLU A 138 4.27 5.90 7.84
C GLU A 138 3.85 7.28 7.32
N ALA A 139 2.54 7.53 7.20
CA ALA A 139 2.01 8.84 6.81
C ALA A 139 2.36 9.93 7.84
N ILE A 140 2.29 9.62 9.14
CA ILE A 140 2.71 10.54 10.21
C ILE A 140 4.21 10.82 10.12
N LYS A 141 5.05 9.80 9.93
CA LYS A 141 6.50 9.97 9.75
C LYS A 141 6.82 10.86 8.55
N ALA A 142 6.16 10.62 7.41
CA ALA A 142 6.32 11.43 6.21
C ALA A 142 5.89 12.89 6.43
N SER A 143 4.76 13.11 7.10
CA SER A 143 4.28 14.44 7.46
C SER A 143 5.27 15.21 8.33
N ASN A 144 5.82 14.57 9.36
CA ASN A 144 6.83 15.18 10.25
C ASN A 144 8.12 15.53 9.47
N LEU A 145 8.55 14.67 8.56
CA LEU A 145 9.72 14.91 7.71
C LEU A 145 9.51 16.12 6.79
N ILE A 146 8.32 16.22 6.19
CA ILE A 146 7.94 17.37 5.34
C ILE A 146 7.92 18.65 6.18
N GLN A 147 7.31 18.61 7.36
CA GLN A 147 7.23 19.77 8.23
C GLN A 147 8.62 20.29 8.65
N THR A 148 9.49 19.40 9.10
CA THR A 148 10.89 19.74 9.45
C THR A 148 11.62 20.36 8.26
N ARG A 149 11.41 19.83 7.04
CA ARG A 149 12.05 20.37 5.84
C ARG A 149 11.50 21.73 5.45
N VAL A 150 10.19 21.94 5.59
CA VAL A 150 9.54 23.24 5.34
C VAL A 150 10.05 24.30 6.33
N GLU A 151 10.18 23.94 7.61
CA GLU A 151 10.73 24.84 8.64
C GLU A 151 12.17 25.22 8.32
N SER A 152 13.05 24.27 7.97
CA SER A 152 14.42 24.56 7.57
C SER A 152 14.49 25.48 6.34
N LEU A 153 13.66 25.22 5.32
CA LEU A 153 13.61 26.07 4.12
C LEU A 153 13.11 27.48 4.42
N ASN A 154 12.17 27.63 5.35
CA ASN A 154 11.68 28.95 5.74
C ASN A 154 12.76 29.71 6.54
N GLN A 155 13.53 29.03 7.38
CA GLN A 155 14.66 29.63 8.09
C GLN A 155 15.73 30.09 7.08
N ASP A 156 16.14 29.23 6.13
CA ASP A 156 17.11 29.58 5.08
C ASP A 156 16.67 30.81 4.26
N LYS A 157 15.35 30.91 3.95
CA LYS A 157 14.79 32.07 3.25
C LYS A 157 14.83 33.32 4.09
N ALA A 158 14.48 33.22 5.39
CA ALA A 158 14.52 34.36 6.32
C ALA A 158 15.95 34.89 6.48
N ASP A 159 16.93 34.00 6.64
CA ASP A 159 18.33 34.34 6.75
C ASP A 159 18.87 35.01 5.47
N LYS A 160 18.51 34.47 4.31
CA LYS A 160 18.86 35.08 3.02
C LYS A 160 18.23 36.46 2.84
N TYR A 161 16.98 36.63 3.23
CA TYR A 161 16.30 37.93 3.18
C TYR A 161 16.96 38.93 4.12
N ALA A 162 17.27 38.55 5.36
CA ALA A 162 17.95 39.40 6.34
C ALA A 162 19.33 39.83 5.81
N ARG A 163 20.13 38.90 5.25
CA ARG A 163 21.45 39.22 4.64
C ARG A 163 21.32 40.23 3.49
N ASN A 164 20.39 40.00 2.57
CA ASN A 164 20.17 40.91 1.45
C ASN A 164 19.73 42.32 1.89
N LYS A 165 18.86 42.39 2.91
CA LYS A 165 18.42 43.67 3.50
C LYS A 165 19.59 44.42 4.16
N ALA A 166 20.39 43.71 4.97
CA ALA A 166 21.58 44.28 5.61
C ALA A 166 22.61 44.77 4.54
N TYR A 167 22.85 43.97 3.47
CA TYR A 167 23.70 44.40 2.38
C TYR A 167 23.20 45.69 1.70
N THR A 168 21.89 45.77 1.42
CA THR A 168 21.30 46.96 0.78
C THR A 168 21.47 48.21 1.66
N VAL A 169 21.26 48.07 2.99
CA VAL A 169 21.44 49.19 3.94
C VAL A 169 22.90 49.62 3.99
N LEU A 170 23.84 48.67 4.12
CA LEU A 170 25.26 48.96 4.15
C LEU A 170 25.76 49.56 2.83
N LYS A 171 25.31 49.07 1.70
CA LYS A 171 25.65 49.60 0.40
C LYS A 171 25.16 51.06 0.20
N SER A 172 24.01 51.41 0.78
CA SER A 172 23.49 52.78 0.77
C SER A 172 24.28 53.73 1.68
N ALA A 173 24.85 53.21 2.78
CA ALA A 173 25.66 53.97 3.72
C ALA A 173 27.14 54.09 3.32
N CYS A 174 27.67 53.12 2.60
CA CYS A 174 29.08 53.04 2.19
C CYS A 174 29.21 52.83 0.69
N SER A 175 29.60 53.84 -0.05
CA SER A 175 29.62 53.87 -1.53
C SER A 175 30.56 52.84 -2.17
N ASN A 176 31.47 52.20 -1.44
CA ASN A 176 32.54 51.35 -1.96
C ASN A 176 32.49 49.90 -1.48
N ILE A 177 31.44 49.44 -0.80
CA ILE A 177 31.36 48.07 -0.36
C ILE A 177 30.76 47.16 -1.44
N ASN A 178 31.47 46.11 -1.78
CA ASN A 178 30.96 45.10 -2.72
C ASN A 178 30.39 43.90 -1.98
N GLU A 179 29.71 42.98 -2.72
CA GLU A 179 29.00 41.83 -2.15
C GLU A 179 29.94 40.82 -1.47
N GLN A 180 31.17 40.64 -2.02
CA GLN A 180 32.16 39.72 -1.41
C GLN A 180 32.74 40.25 -0.13
N ASP A 181 33.04 41.52 -0.03
CA ASP A 181 33.50 42.19 1.18
C ASP A 181 32.42 42.15 2.27
N PHE A 182 31.15 42.31 1.90
CA PHE A 182 30.02 42.21 2.81
C PHE A 182 29.82 40.79 3.34
N LEU A 183 29.94 39.78 2.52
CA LEU A 183 29.87 38.39 2.96
C LEU A 183 31.04 37.99 3.89
N GLY A 184 32.22 38.55 3.61
CA GLY A 184 33.38 38.42 4.47
C GLY A 184 33.12 38.99 5.87
N LEU A 185 32.50 40.20 5.92
CA LEU A 185 32.09 40.83 7.19
C LEU A 185 31.08 40.04 8.00
N LEU A 186 30.06 39.49 7.33
CA LEU A 186 29.02 38.69 8.00
C LEU A 186 29.55 37.37 8.61
N ASN A 187 30.63 36.86 8.05
CA ASN A 187 31.23 35.59 8.49
C ASN A 187 32.45 35.81 9.40
N SER A 188 32.80 37.05 9.72
CA SER A 188 33.91 37.35 10.64
C SER A 188 33.45 37.33 12.12
N ASP A 189 34.29 36.82 12.97
CA ASP A 189 34.04 36.82 14.43
C ASP A 189 34.04 38.26 15.02
N ASP A 190 34.66 39.21 14.32
CA ASP A 190 34.68 40.62 14.65
C ASP A 190 34.42 41.50 13.41
N PRO A 191 33.13 41.74 13.08
CA PRO A 191 32.72 42.55 11.93
C PRO A 191 33.21 44.00 12.00
N TYR A 192 33.41 44.53 13.21
CA TYR A 192 33.82 45.91 13.42
C TYR A 192 35.28 46.14 13.05
N SER A 193 36.19 45.30 13.51
CA SER A 193 37.61 45.37 13.15
C SER A 193 37.81 45.11 11.64
N SER A 194 36.97 44.27 11.03
CA SER A 194 37.00 43.99 9.60
C SER A 194 36.55 45.21 8.78
N LEU A 195 35.53 45.96 9.21
CA LEU A 195 35.10 47.23 8.59
C LEU A 195 36.15 48.29 8.66
N LYS A 196 36.89 48.39 9.78
CA LYS A 196 37.98 49.34 9.95
C LYS A 196 39.17 49.05 9.04
N GLN A 197 39.51 47.78 8.86
CA GLN A 197 40.58 47.37 7.95
C GLN A 197 40.25 47.68 6.47
N MET A 198 38.96 47.64 6.09
CA MET A 198 38.51 47.95 4.73
C MET A 198 38.41 49.44 4.43
N HIS A 199 38.78 50.32 5.37
CA HIS A 199 38.71 51.80 5.25
C HIS A 199 37.27 52.30 4.92
N VAL A 200 36.25 51.54 5.28
CA VAL A 200 34.83 51.87 5.02
C VAL A 200 34.27 52.83 6.10
N VAL A 201 34.86 52.81 7.30
CA VAL A 201 34.46 53.66 8.45
C VAL A 201 35.70 54.39 8.96
N SER A 202 35.64 55.70 9.07
CA SER A 202 36.67 56.51 9.72
C SER A 202 36.41 56.59 11.22
N ASP A 203 37.47 56.79 12.03
CA ASP A 203 37.39 56.90 13.49
C ASP A 203 36.46 58.03 13.99
N ASP A 204 36.06 58.95 13.13
CA ASP A 204 35.22 60.10 13.47
C ASP A 204 33.71 59.91 13.24
N GLN A 205 33.30 58.74 12.80
CA GLN A 205 31.86 58.45 12.48
C GLN A 205 31.18 57.49 13.47
N LEU A 206 31.72 57.37 14.70
CA LEU A 206 31.17 56.52 15.75
C LEU A 206 30.65 57.34 16.90
#